data_e20bcc016445df9ba44360a8e2728b37
#
_entry.id   e20bcc016445df9ba44360a8e2728b37
#
_cell.length_a   1.000
_cell.length_b   1.000
_cell.length_c   1.000
_cell.angle_alpha   90.00
_cell.angle_beta   90.00
_cell.angle_gamma   90.00
#
_symmetry.space_group_name_H-M   'P 1'
#
loop_
_entity.id
_entity.type
_entity.pdbx_description
1 polymer ?
#
loop_
_entity_poly.entity_id
_entity_poly.type
_entity_poly.pdbx_seq_one_letter_code
_entity_poly.pdbx_strand_id
1 'polypeptide(L)'
;MRGRLALALFCAASITIAGNIRAQESGIPVGSAAQAVSVRDLDGNTVDLGQYIGKKPVLLEFWATWCELCEELLPRIRAAKAAYGPAVEFIGINVTVNQTPARVRRYLQEHQPPFRTLYDDEGTSTRAYQVPATSYVVIIDRAGKVAYTGSGGTQDLDTPLRRVTKK
;
A
#
# COMPACT_ATOMS: atom_id res chain seq x y z
N MET A 1 68.86 -29.89 -31.05
CA MET A 1 68.34 -28.68 -30.39
C MET A 1 66.82 -28.86 -30.27
N ARG A 2 66.31 -29.08 -29.05
CA ARG A 2 64.90 -29.40 -28.76
C ARG A 2 64.25 -28.17 -28.12
N GLY A 3 63.43 -27.45 -28.90
CA GLY A 3 62.62 -26.32 -28.38
C GLY A 3 61.40 -26.81 -27.61
N ARG A 4 61.31 -26.49 -26.31
CA ARG A 4 60.14 -26.72 -25.49
C ARG A 4 59.18 -25.53 -25.65
N LEU A 5 58.00 -25.81 -26.23
CA LEU A 5 56.91 -24.86 -26.31
C LEU A 5 56.17 -24.94 -24.97
N ALA A 6 56.19 -23.83 -24.21
CA ALA A 6 55.42 -23.69 -22.96
C ALA A 6 54.02 -23.17 -23.32
N LEU A 7 53.01 -23.99 -23.09
CA LEU A 7 51.62 -23.65 -23.25
C LEU A 7 51.09 -22.97 -21.98
N ALA A 8 50.88 -21.66 -22.02
CA ALA A 8 50.28 -20.89 -20.92
C ALA A 8 48.75 -21.07 -20.94
N LEU A 9 48.19 -21.78 -19.93
CA LEU A 9 46.76 -21.83 -19.72
C LEU A 9 46.30 -20.51 -19.05
N PHE A 10 45.55 -19.71 -19.80
CA PHE A 10 44.79 -18.61 -19.24
C PHE A 10 43.48 -19.14 -18.63
N CYS A 11 43.40 -19.23 -17.31
CA CYS A 11 42.17 -19.47 -16.60
C CYS A 11 41.38 -18.17 -16.52
N ALA A 12 40.35 -18.01 -17.40
CA ALA A 12 39.41 -16.91 -17.32
C ALA A 12 38.43 -17.20 -16.15
N ALA A 13 38.60 -16.50 -15.04
CA ALA A 13 37.65 -16.54 -13.93
C ALA A 13 36.39 -15.75 -14.34
N SER A 14 35.33 -16.46 -14.69
CA SER A 14 34.00 -15.87 -14.92
C SER A 14 33.39 -15.46 -13.58
N ILE A 15 33.39 -14.16 -13.28
CA ILE A 15 32.68 -13.59 -12.13
C ILE A 15 31.19 -13.54 -12.50
N THR A 16 30.41 -14.52 -12.01
CA THR A 16 28.96 -14.50 -12.07
C THR A 16 28.45 -13.50 -11.02
N ILE A 17 28.08 -12.30 -11.46
CA ILE A 17 27.34 -11.35 -10.63
C ILE A 17 25.92 -11.91 -10.51
N ALA A 18 25.64 -12.62 -9.42
CA ALA A 18 24.28 -12.98 -9.04
C ALA A 18 23.54 -11.71 -8.62
N GLY A 19 22.95 -11.01 -9.59
CA GLY A 19 22.00 -9.95 -9.31
C GLY A 19 20.81 -10.53 -8.55
N ASN A 20 20.58 -10.11 -7.32
CA ASN A 20 19.33 -10.39 -6.61
C ASN A 20 18.18 -9.75 -7.39
N ILE A 21 17.53 -10.52 -8.26
CA ILE A 21 16.24 -10.18 -8.86
C ILE A 21 15.24 -10.27 -7.71
N ARG A 22 15.04 -9.16 -6.98
CA ARG A 22 13.84 -9.03 -6.14
C ARG A 22 12.66 -9.06 -7.09
N ALA A 23 11.76 -10.00 -6.88
CA ALA A 23 10.44 -9.96 -7.51
C ALA A 23 9.89 -8.56 -7.23
N GLN A 24 9.55 -7.83 -8.28
CA GLN A 24 9.01 -6.48 -8.15
C GLN A 24 7.64 -6.64 -7.49
N GLU A 25 7.58 -6.34 -6.18
CA GLU A 25 6.31 -6.28 -5.48
C GLU A 25 5.44 -5.24 -6.20
N SER A 26 4.26 -5.65 -6.64
CA SER A 26 3.32 -4.76 -7.30
C SER A 26 2.85 -3.71 -6.31
N GLY A 27 2.82 -2.44 -6.73
CA GLY A 27 2.43 -1.33 -5.88
C GLY A 27 3.57 -0.38 -5.52
N ILE A 28 3.28 0.63 -4.70
CA ILE A 28 4.30 1.59 -4.25
C ILE A 28 5.37 0.89 -3.40
N PRO A 29 6.68 1.10 -3.67
CA PRO A 29 7.73 0.39 -2.96
C PRO A 29 7.79 0.71 -1.47
N VAL A 30 7.97 -0.31 -0.63
CA VAL A 30 8.27 -0.13 0.81
C VAL A 30 9.58 0.65 0.97
N GLY A 31 9.60 1.63 1.86
CA GLY A 31 10.72 2.55 2.09
C GLY A 31 10.64 3.84 1.27
N SER A 32 9.80 3.91 0.22
CA SER A 32 9.59 5.14 -0.54
C SER A 32 8.83 6.20 0.27
N ALA A 33 8.88 7.46 -0.18
CA ALA A 33 8.06 8.51 0.39
C ALA A 33 6.58 8.28 0.03
N ALA A 34 5.69 8.46 1.00
CA ALA A 34 4.26 8.47 0.75
C ALA A 34 3.87 9.64 -0.16
N GLN A 35 2.83 9.46 -0.97
CA GLN A 35 2.43 10.42 -1.97
C GLN A 35 1.37 11.40 -1.42
N ALA A 36 1.72 12.67 -1.33
CA ALA A 36 0.83 13.76 -0.94
C ALA A 36 0.01 14.21 -2.16
N VAL A 37 -1.08 13.51 -2.42
CA VAL A 37 -1.99 13.81 -3.54
C VAL A 37 -3.35 14.23 -3.03
N SER A 38 -4.09 14.99 -3.82
CA SER A 38 -5.46 15.38 -3.52
C SER A 38 -6.44 14.38 -4.12
N VAL A 39 -7.44 14.02 -3.35
CA VAL A 39 -8.61 13.23 -3.74
C VAL A 39 -9.88 13.97 -3.30
N ARG A 40 -11.07 13.45 -3.58
CA ARG A 40 -12.32 14.04 -3.08
C ARG A 40 -12.89 13.26 -1.91
N ASP A 41 -13.71 13.92 -1.12
CA ASP A 41 -14.67 13.21 -0.26
C ASP A 41 -15.94 12.89 -1.08
N LEU A 42 -16.92 12.24 -0.44
CA LEU A 42 -18.17 11.88 -1.11
C LEU A 42 -19.07 13.08 -1.40
N ASP A 43 -18.81 14.24 -0.82
CA ASP A 43 -19.51 15.50 -1.07
C ASP A 43 -18.85 16.33 -2.17
N GLY A 44 -17.73 15.84 -2.74
CA GLY A 44 -16.98 16.48 -3.81
C GLY A 44 -15.94 17.50 -3.31
N ASN A 45 -15.73 17.63 -2.00
CA ASN A 45 -14.71 18.54 -1.46
C ASN A 45 -13.32 17.92 -1.66
N THR A 46 -12.35 18.75 -2.03
CA THR A 46 -10.96 18.33 -2.16
C THR A 46 -10.33 18.03 -0.79
N VAL A 47 -9.66 16.90 -0.68
CA VAL A 47 -8.95 16.44 0.51
C VAL A 47 -7.51 16.12 0.11
N ASP A 48 -6.56 16.86 0.69
CA ASP A 48 -5.13 16.59 0.50
C ASP A 48 -4.68 15.47 1.46
N LEU A 49 -4.18 14.35 0.91
CA LEU A 49 -3.61 13.26 1.71
C LEU A 49 -2.36 13.69 2.48
N GLY A 50 -1.64 14.71 2.01
CA GLY A 50 -0.48 15.28 2.68
C GLY A 50 -0.78 15.77 4.09
N GLN A 51 -2.02 16.18 4.37
CA GLN A 51 -2.42 16.63 5.72
C GLN A 51 -2.30 15.53 6.79
N TYR A 52 -2.30 14.25 6.41
CA TYR A 52 -2.20 13.11 7.32
C TYR A 52 -0.76 12.59 7.44
N ILE A 53 0.06 12.76 6.39
CA ILE A 53 1.43 12.22 6.28
C ILE A 53 2.37 13.01 7.21
N GLY A 54 3.28 12.29 7.89
CA GLY A 54 4.31 12.90 8.74
C GLY A 54 3.84 13.34 10.13
N LYS A 55 2.57 13.11 10.52
CA LYS A 55 2.01 13.44 11.84
C LYS A 55 1.88 12.21 12.72
N LYS A 56 1.22 11.21 12.24
CA LYS A 56 1.06 9.88 12.84
C LYS A 56 1.04 8.84 11.74
N PRO A 57 1.25 7.55 12.05
CA PRO A 57 1.09 6.52 11.05
C PRO A 57 -0.29 6.55 10.40
N VAL A 58 -0.35 6.20 9.12
CA VAL A 58 -1.59 6.15 8.33
C VAL A 58 -1.75 4.77 7.72
N LEU A 59 -2.94 4.21 7.81
CA LEU A 59 -3.35 3.05 7.02
C LEU A 59 -4.29 3.55 5.92
N LEU A 60 -3.90 3.33 4.67
CA LEU A 60 -4.75 3.52 3.49
C LEU A 60 -5.23 2.15 3.01
N GLU A 61 -6.54 2.00 2.78
CA GLU A 61 -7.12 0.85 2.07
C GLU A 61 -7.74 1.34 0.76
N PHE A 62 -7.30 0.77 -0.36
CA PHE A 62 -7.90 1.00 -1.67
C PHE A 62 -8.97 -0.07 -1.92
N TRP A 63 -10.23 0.33 -1.98
CA TRP A 63 -11.37 -0.56 -1.93
C TRP A 63 -12.51 -0.18 -2.89
N ALA A 64 -13.47 -1.09 -3.07
CA ALA A 64 -14.71 -0.85 -3.81
C ALA A 64 -15.89 -1.62 -3.20
N THR A 65 -17.12 -1.19 -3.47
CA THR A 65 -18.33 -1.83 -2.92
C THR A 65 -18.61 -3.22 -3.49
N TRP A 66 -17.97 -3.60 -4.58
CA TRP A 66 -18.05 -4.92 -5.22
C TRP A 66 -16.86 -5.83 -4.92
N CYS A 67 -15.98 -5.41 -4.02
CA CYS A 67 -14.71 -6.09 -3.75
C CYS A 67 -14.89 -7.14 -2.64
N GLU A 68 -15.04 -8.40 -2.98
CA GLU A 68 -15.17 -9.52 -2.02
C GLU A 68 -13.96 -9.62 -1.08
N LEU A 69 -12.74 -9.43 -1.57
CA LEU A 69 -11.52 -9.43 -0.74
C LEU A 69 -11.49 -8.26 0.24
N CYS A 70 -12.15 -7.14 -0.07
CA CYS A 70 -12.27 -6.02 0.87
C CYS A 70 -13.26 -6.37 2.01
N GLU A 71 -14.34 -7.10 1.70
CA GLU A 71 -15.27 -7.59 2.71
C GLU A 71 -14.61 -8.62 3.62
N GLU A 72 -13.80 -9.53 3.07
CA GLU A 72 -12.99 -10.48 3.84
C GLU A 72 -11.96 -9.78 4.74
N LEU A 73 -11.37 -8.66 4.27
CA LEU A 73 -10.40 -7.87 5.04
C LEU A 73 -11.05 -7.04 6.15
N LEU A 74 -12.30 -6.64 6.00
CA LEU A 74 -12.99 -5.72 6.90
C LEU A 74 -12.95 -6.11 8.40
N PRO A 75 -13.11 -7.37 8.81
CA PRO A 75 -12.93 -7.77 10.22
C PRO A 75 -11.52 -7.47 10.75
N ARG A 76 -10.49 -7.62 9.93
CA ARG A 76 -9.08 -7.32 10.30
C ARG A 76 -8.86 -5.83 10.43
N ILE A 77 -9.44 -5.01 9.53
CA ILE A 77 -9.43 -3.54 9.64
C ILE A 77 -10.14 -3.11 10.94
N ARG A 78 -11.28 -3.73 11.31
CA ARG A 78 -11.99 -3.45 12.57
C ARG A 78 -11.12 -3.77 13.78
N ALA A 79 -10.48 -4.93 13.81
CA ALA A 79 -9.57 -5.33 14.88
C ALA A 79 -8.38 -4.38 14.99
N ALA A 80 -7.76 -4.03 13.84
CA ALA A 80 -6.66 -3.07 13.77
C ALA A 80 -7.09 -1.67 14.27
N LYS A 81 -8.27 -1.19 13.87
CA LYS A 81 -8.81 0.10 14.35
C LYS A 81 -9.07 0.09 15.84
N ALA A 82 -9.59 -1.01 16.40
CA ALA A 82 -9.82 -1.14 17.84
C ALA A 82 -8.48 -1.10 18.62
N ALA A 83 -7.44 -1.76 18.11
CA ALA A 83 -6.15 -1.84 18.78
C ALA A 83 -5.29 -0.57 18.59
N TYR A 84 -5.31 0.06 17.42
CA TYR A 84 -4.38 1.11 17.03
C TYR A 84 -5.03 2.46 16.71
N GLY A 85 -6.37 2.56 16.70
CA GLY A 85 -7.11 3.76 16.29
C GLY A 85 -6.65 5.08 16.90
N PRO A 86 -6.29 5.15 18.19
CA PRO A 86 -5.76 6.39 18.79
C PRO A 86 -4.41 6.83 18.20
N ALA A 87 -3.58 5.87 17.78
CA ALA A 87 -2.21 6.10 17.32
C ALA A 87 -2.08 6.15 15.78
N VAL A 88 -3.06 5.63 15.03
CA VAL A 88 -3.03 5.47 13.57
C VAL A 88 -4.24 6.13 12.94
N GLU A 89 -4.05 6.86 11.83
CA GLU A 89 -5.15 7.31 10.97
C GLU A 89 -5.57 6.18 10.03
N PHE A 90 -6.89 5.93 9.93
CA PHE A 90 -7.45 4.93 9.03
C PHE A 90 -8.27 5.63 7.95
N ILE A 91 -7.89 5.44 6.70
CA ILE A 91 -8.53 6.07 5.53
C ILE A 91 -8.81 4.99 4.49
N GLY A 92 -10.07 4.87 4.08
CA GLY A 92 -10.48 4.06 2.93
C GLY A 92 -10.57 4.96 1.70
N ILE A 93 -9.87 4.60 0.64
CA ILE A 93 -9.95 5.28 -0.64
C ILE A 93 -10.76 4.42 -1.59
N ASN A 94 -11.97 4.85 -1.90
CA ASN A 94 -12.81 4.14 -2.88
C ASN A 94 -12.25 4.36 -4.28
N VAL A 95 -11.85 3.26 -4.95
CA VAL A 95 -11.50 3.29 -6.37
C VAL A 95 -12.79 3.32 -7.19
N THR A 96 -12.87 4.22 -8.16
CA THR A 96 -14.14 4.60 -8.78
C THR A 96 -14.61 3.70 -9.93
N VAL A 97 -13.93 2.59 -10.15
CA VAL A 97 -14.33 1.61 -11.18
C VAL A 97 -15.72 1.05 -10.83
N ASN A 98 -16.71 1.31 -11.69
CA ASN A 98 -18.12 0.92 -11.48
C ASN A 98 -18.69 1.41 -10.13
N GLN A 99 -18.31 2.60 -9.69
CA GLN A 99 -18.77 3.22 -8.46
C GLN A 99 -19.51 4.52 -8.74
N THR A 100 -20.39 4.91 -7.82
CA THR A 100 -20.95 6.26 -7.70
C THR A 100 -20.96 6.67 -6.24
N PRO A 101 -20.90 7.96 -5.89
CA PRO A 101 -21.01 8.41 -4.50
C PRO A 101 -22.25 7.86 -3.78
N ALA A 102 -23.39 7.76 -4.48
CA ALA A 102 -24.62 7.21 -3.91
C ALA A 102 -24.50 5.72 -3.55
N ARG A 103 -23.86 4.91 -4.42
CA ARG A 103 -23.58 3.49 -4.13
C ARG A 103 -22.64 3.33 -2.94
N VAL A 104 -21.58 4.15 -2.90
CA VAL A 104 -20.62 4.13 -1.79
C VAL A 104 -21.30 4.51 -0.48
N ARG A 105 -22.13 5.58 -0.45
CA ARG A 105 -22.88 5.98 0.75
C ARG A 105 -23.79 4.87 1.28
N ARG A 106 -24.50 4.16 0.37
CA ARG A 106 -25.34 3.02 0.77
C ARG A 106 -24.50 1.93 1.44
N TYR A 107 -23.39 1.54 0.81
CA TYR A 107 -22.49 0.55 1.37
C TYR A 107 -21.97 0.96 2.76
N LEU A 108 -21.60 2.24 2.95
CA LEU A 108 -21.15 2.74 4.25
C LEU A 108 -22.23 2.66 5.34
N GLN A 109 -23.50 2.87 4.97
CA GLN A 109 -24.63 2.72 5.91
C GLN A 109 -24.82 1.28 6.33
N GLU A 110 -24.68 0.33 5.41
CA GLU A 110 -24.88 -1.11 5.63
C GLU A 110 -23.72 -1.76 6.37
N HIS A 111 -22.47 -1.44 6.00
CA HIS A 111 -21.27 -2.14 6.46
C HIS A 111 -20.48 -1.37 7.52
N GLN A 112 -20.63 -0.05 7.61
CA GLN A 112 -19.97 0.82 8.60
C GLN A 112 -18.48 0.51 8.78
N PRO A 113 -17.65 0.59 7.70
CA PRO A 113 -16.23 0.35 7.82
C PRO A 113 -15.58 1.38 8.77
N PRO A 114 -14.56 1.01 9.57
CA PRO A 114 -14.04 1.83 10.65
C PRO A 114 -13.00 2.86 10.19
N PHE A 115 -13.18 3.42 9.02
CA PHE A 115 -12.29 4.43 8.43
C PHE A 115 -13.06 5.59 7.81
N ARG A 116 -12.39 6.74 7.68
CA ARG A 116 -12.88 7.82 6.85
C ARG A 116 -12.80 7.41 5.38
N THR A 117 -13.90 7.56 4.64
CA THR A 117 -13.92 7.25 3.21
C THR A 117 -13.64 8.48 2.37
N LEU A 118 -12.71 8.33 1.42
CA LEU A 118 -12.45 9.27 0.33
C LEU A 118 -12.79 8.61 -1.01
N TYR A 119 -12.92 9.41 -2.05
CA TYR A 119 -13.40 9.00 -3.36
C TYR A 119 -12.40 9.46 -4.43
N ASP A 120 -11.73 8.52 -5.10
CA ASP A 120 -10.67 8.79 -6.07
C ASP A 120 -11.24 8.90 -7.49
N ASP A 121 -12.09 9.90 -7.73
CA ASP A 121 -12.87 10.08 -8.97
C ASP A 121 -11.98 10.21 -10.22
N GLU A 122 -10.79 10.74 -10.08
CA GLU A 122 -9.82 10.89 -11.16
C GLU A 122 -8.74 9.79 -11.19
N GLY A 123 -8.76 8.85 -10.24
CA GLY A 123 -7.73 7.82 -10.10
C GLY A 123 -6.34 8.37 -9.71
N THR A 124 -6.29 9.56 -9.13
CA THR A 124 -5.03 10.26 -8.81
C THR A 124 -4.24 9.50 -7.75
N SER A 125 -4.89 9.11 -6.67
CA SER A 125 -4.23 8.35 -5.60
C SER A 125 -3.94 6.91 -6.03
N THR A 126 -4.82 6.29 -6.79
CA THR A 126 -4.63 4.94 -7.35
C THR A 126 -3.35 4.88 -8.19
N ARG A 127 -3.11 5.88 -9.05
CA ARG A 127 -1.87 5.96 -9.85
C ARG A 127 -0.66 6.29 -8.99
N ALA A 128 -0.76 7.26 -8.09
CA ALA A 128 0.36 7.71 -7.25
C ALA A 128 0.87 6.58 -6.33
N TYR A 129 -0.02 5.77 -5.79
CA TYR A 129 0.32 4.62 -4.96
C TYR A 129 0.51 3.32 -5.76
N GLN A 130 0.47 3.38 -7.10
CA GLN A 130 0.66 2.25 -8.01
C GLN A 130 -0.23 1.05 -7.64
N VAL A 131 -1.48 1.31 -7.29
CA VAL A 131 -2.43 0.32 -6.76
C VAL A 131 -2.69 -0.78 -7.78
N PRO A 132 -2.31 -2.04 -7.51
CA PRO A 132 -2.43 -3.13 -8.48
C PRO A 132 -3.85 -3.68 -8.59
N ALA A 133 -4.62 -3.62 -7.51
CA ALA A 133 -5.99 -4.13 -7.41
C ALA A 133 -6.68 -3.52 -6.18
N THR A 134 -7.98 -3.80 -6.01
CA THR A 134 -8.71 -3.51 -4.76
C THR A 134 -8.26 -4.44 -3.62
N SER A 135 -8.65 -4.12 -2.38
CA SER A 135 -8.10 -4.75 -1.16
C SER A 135 -6.59 -4.55 -1.01
N TYR A 136 -6.09 -3.43 -1.54
CA TYR A 136 -4.68 -3.05 -1.39
C TYR A 136 -4.53 -2.12 -0.19
N VAL A 137 -3.62 -2.49 0.71
CA VAL A 137 -3.32 -1.71 1.91
C VAL A 137 -1.92 -1.12 1.81
N VAL A 138 -1.80 0.15 2.18
CA VAL A 138 -0.53 0.85 2.37
C VAL A 138 -0.48 1.35 3.82
N ILE A 139 0.56 1.01 4.57
CA ILE A 139 0.80 1.59 5.88
C ILE A 139 2.00 2.53 5.78
N ILE A 140 1.80 3.76 6.21
CA ILE A 140 2.78 4.85 6.20
C ILE A 140 3.22 5.10 7.65
N ASP A 141 4.51 5.23 7.88
CA ASP A 141 5.05 5.52 9.20
C ASP A 141 5.00 7.02 9.55
N ARG A 142 5.45 7.39 10.76
CA ARG A 142 5.50 8.79 11.23
C ARG A 142 6.44 9.68 10.43
N ALA A 143 7.43 9.11 9.77
CA ALA A 143 8.37 9.85 8.92
C ALA A 143 7.81 10.07 7.50
N GLY A 144 6.57 9.62 7.22
CA GLY A 144 5.97 9.69 5.90
C GLY A 144 6.56 8.68 4.91
N LYS A 145 7.12 7.57 5.40
CA LYS A 145 7.63 6.48 4.57
C LYS A 145 6.63 5.34 4.50
N VAL A 146 6.53 4.70 3.35
CA VAL A 146 5.77 3.46 3.17
C VAL A 146 6.45 2.36 3.98
N ALA A 147 5.78 1.85 5.00
CA ALA A 147 6.29 0.80 5.89
C ALA A 147 5.77 -0.60 5.54
N TYR A 148 4.64 -0.67 4.84
CA TYR A 148 4.00 -1.92 4.42
C TYR A 148 3.12 -1.68 3.20
N THR A 149 3.08 -2.68 2.33
CA THR A 149 2.07 -2.82 1.27
C THR A 149 1.62 -4.27 1.21
N GLY A 150 0.34 -4.49 0.89
CA GLY A 150 -0.21 -5.82 0.74
C GLY A 150 -1.56 -5.81 0.06
N SER A 151 -1.98 -6.95 -0.49
CA SER A 151 -3.27 -7.14 -1.17
C SER A 151 -3.97 -8.39 -0.65
N GLY A 152 -5.30 -8.42 -0.75
CA GLY A 152 -6.14 -9.57 -0.41
C GLY A 152 -6.80 -9.50 0.96
N GLY A 153 -7.73 -10.43 1.24
CA GLY A 153 -8.59 -10.42 2.41
C GLY A 153 -7.92 -10.92 3.70
N THR A 154 -6.82 -11.68 3.61
CA THR A 154 -6.19 -12.36 4.75
C THR A 154 -4.91 -11.70 5.26
N GLN A 155 -4.65 -10.44 4.88
CA GLN A 155 -3.44 -9.71 5.24
C GLN A 155 -3.22 -9.63 6.76
N ASP A 156 -1.98 -9.80 7.21
CA ASP A 156 -1.56 -9.46 8.57
C ASP A 156 -1.35 -7.95 8.69
N LEU A 157 -2.26 -7.27 9.35
CA LEU A 157 -2.17 -5.84 9.63
C LEU A 157 -1.56 -5.56 11.01
N ASP A 158 -1.58 -6.52 11.93
CA ASP A 158 -1.08 -6.33 13.30
C ASP A 158 0.43 -6.11 13.33
N THR A 159 1.19 -6.97 12.67
CA THR A 159 2.66 -6.91 12.67
C THR A 159 3.20 -5.57 12.15
N PRO A 160 2.81 -5.06 10.98
CA PRO A 160 3.28 -3.75 10.51
C PRO A 160 2.76 -2.59 11.35
N LEU A 161 1.50 -2.61 11.81
CA LEU A 161 0.95 -1.55 12.64
C LEU A 161 1.66 -1.47 13.99
N ARG A 162 1.92 -2.60 14.64
CA ARG A 162 2.70 -2.66 15.88
C ARG A 162 4.11 -2.09 15.68
N ARG A 163 4.74 -2.32 14.52
CA ARG A 163 6.07 -1.79 14.20
C ARG A 163 6.07 -0.26 14.10
N VAL A 164 5.12 0.33 13.37
CA VAL A 164 5.08 1.79 13.15
C VAL A 164 4.52 2.58 14.34
N THR A 165 3.85 1.92 15.31
CA THR A 165 3.31 2.56 16.51
C THR A 165 4.23 2.47 17.72
N LYS A 166 5.26 1.61 17.72
CA LYS A 166 6.29 1.60 18.77
C LYS A 166 6.98 2.97 18.81
N LYS A 167 7.14 3.48 20.05
CA LYS A 167 7.91 4.71 20.33
C LYS A 167 9.39 4.42 20.27
#